data_7aa818893ebd199abfe227f0e387fe09
#
_entry.id   7aa818893ebd199abfe227f0e387fe09
#
_cell.length_a   1.000
_cell.length_b   1.000
_cell.length_c   1.000
_cell.angle_alpha   90.00
_cell.angle_beta   90.00
_cell.angle_gamma   90.00
#
_symmetry.space_group_name_H-M   'P 1'
#
loop_
_entity.id
_entity.type
_entity.pdbx_description
1 polymer ?
#
loop_
_entity_poly.entity_id
_entity_poly.type
_entity_poly.pdbx_seq_one_letter_code
_entity_poly.pdbx_strand_id
1 'polypeptide(L)'
;MCIRDRSDSSGWEKISGVTLPLQGKWLMSGRVRGKTERRRDTNQPRKTMKILVDGYFQWIAFNTNTFSFMGTGGGSYTAENGIYKENIDYFSRDNKKVGISLSFSYLKKGRDWYHKGLSSKGDPMHEIWVFRNP
;
A
#
# COMPACT_ATOMS: atom_id res chain seq x y z
N MET A 1 12.07 4.07 -4.30
CA MET A 1 13.25 4.79 -3.83
C MET A 1 14.50 4.27 -4.51
N CYS A 2 15.31 5.14 -5.00
CA CYS A 2 16.54 4.75 -5.64
C CYS A 2 17.68 4.80 -4.65
N ILE A 3 18.34 3.67 -4.48
CA ILE A 3 19.54 3.57 -3.67
C ILE A 3 20.71 3.50 -4.62
N ARG A 4 21.67 4.35 -4.42
CA ARG A 4 22.84 4.35 -5.26
C ARG A 4 23.66 3.09 -5.09
N ASP A 5 24.26 2.69 -6.20
CA ASP A 5 25.17 1.58 -6.22
C ASP A 5 26.37 1.88 -5.33
N ARG A 6 26.84 0.88 -4.65
CA ARG A 6 28.00 0.95 -3.78
C ARG A 6 29.32 1.05 -4.51
N SER A 7 29.31 0.95 -5.81
CA SER A 7 30.54 1.05 -6.58
C SER A 7 31.25 2.38 -6.43
N ASP A 8 30.54 3.43 -6.03
CA ASP A 8 31.15 4.69 -5.77
C ASP A 8 31.68 4.78 -4.33
N SER A 9 32.40 5.81 -4.02
CA SER A 9 33.00 6.00 -2.70
C SER A 9 32.11 6.74 -1.73
N SER A 10 30.83 6.89 -2.02
CA SER A 10 29.94 7.72 -1.20
C SER A 10 29.56 7.09 0.13
N GLY A 11 29.74 5.79 0.31
CA GLY A 11 29.33 5.10 1.52
C GLY A 11 27.90 4.59 1.46
N TRP A 12 27.20 4.75 0.37
CA TRP A 12 25.84 4.23 0.21
C TRP A 12 25.84 2.75 -0.11
N GLU A 13 24.89 2.03 0.41
CA GLU A 13 24.66 0.63 0.09
C GLU A 13 23.37 0.45 -0.65
N LYS A 14 23.40 -0.46 -1.62
CA LYS A 14 22.18 -0.90 -2.27
C LYS A 14 21.43 -1.81 -1.32
N ILE A 15 20.18 -1.44 -1.00
CA ILE A 15 19.31 -2.27 -0.22
C ILE A 15 18.79 -3.37 -1.13
N SER A 16 18.81 -4.58 -0.65
CA SER A 16 18.25 -5.78 -1.26
C SER A 16 17.91 -5.75 -2.74
N GLY A 17 18.42 -6.67 -3.50
CA GLY A 17 18.02 -6.91 -4.89
C GLY A 17 16.80 -7.81 -5.03
N VAL A 18 16.12 -8.17 -3.95
CA VAL A 18 14.98 -9.08 -4.01
C VAL A 18 13.72 -8.30 -4.36
N THR A 19 13.04 -8.75 -5.43
CA THR A 19 11.72 -8.23 -5.79
C THR A 19 10.68 -8.95 -4.94
N LEU A 20 10.00 -8.21 -4.09
CA LEU A 20 8.94 -8.75 -3.26
C LEU A 20 7.60 -8.69 -3.99
N PRO A 21 6.69 -9.63 -3.69
CA PRO A 21 5.33 -9.54 -4.21
C PRO A 21 4.69 -8.19 -3.82
N LEU A 22 3.87 -7.66 -4.70
CA LEU A 22 3.16 -6.40 -4.51
C LEU A 22 4.04 -5.15 -4.45
N GLN A 23 5.34 -5.29 -4.71
CA GLN A 23 6.21 -4.13 -4.73
C GLN A 23 5.79 -3.15 -5.83
N GLY A 24 5.76 -1.85 -5.52
CA GLY A 24 5.41 -0.82 -6.48
C GLY A 24 4.46 0.22 -5.92
N LYS A 25 3.85 0.97 -6.82
CA LYS A 25 2.91 2.05 -6.50
C LYS A 25 1.51 1.64 -6.92
N TRP A 26 0.55 1.82 -6.03
CA TRP A 26 -0.82 1.38 -6.22
C TRP A 26 -1.79 2.51 -5.92
N LEU A 27 -2.87 2.60 -6.69
CA LEU A 27 -3.97 3.53 -6.43
C LEU A 27 -5.21 2.74 -6.01
N MET A 28 -5.89 3.23 -4.99
CA MET A 28 -7.19 2.68 -4.60
C MET A 28 -8.15 2.84 -5.77
N SER A 29 -8.67 1.74 -6.28
CA SER A 29 -9.49 1.75 -7.49
C SER A 29 -10.88 1.14 -7.32
N GLY A 30 -11.19 0.57 -6.17
CA GLY A 30 -12.52 0.03 -5.99
C GLY A 30 -12.67 -0.85 -4.77
N ARG A 31 -13.86 -1.41 -4.65
CA ARG A 31 -14.23 -2.33 -3.57
C ARG A 31 -15.11 -3.43 -4.09
N VAL A 32 -15.08 -4.56 -3.40
CA VAL A 32 -15.96 -5.68 -3.66
C VAL A 32 -16.93 -5.83 -2.49
N ARG A 33 -18.22 -5.89 -2.78
CA ARG A 33 -19.25 -6.17 -1.77
C ARG A 33 -20.07 -7.35 -2.26
N GLY A 34 -19.98 -8.47 -1.53
CA GLY A 34 -20.58 -9.73 -1.97
C GLY A 34 -20.00 -10.15 -3.32
N LYS A 35 -20.82 -10.19 -4.34
CA LYS A 35 -20.39 -10.52 -5.71
C LYS A 35 -20.25 -9.30 -6.60
N THR A 36 -20.46 -8.09 -6.05
CA THR A 36 -20.46 -6.86 -6.84
C THR A 36 -19.14 -6.13 -6.67
N GLU A 37 -18.48 -5.88 -7.79
CA GLU A 37 -17.27 -5.09 -7.84
C GLU A 37 -17.63 -3.68 -8.25
N ARG A 38 -17.23 -2.69 -7.43
CA ARG A 38 -17.45 -1.28 -7.73
C ARG A 38 -16.12 -0.59 -7.92
N ARG A 39 -15.91 -0.06 -9.11
CA ARG A 39 -14.71 0.68 -9.45
C ARG A 39 -14.94 2.17 -9.30
N ARG A 40 -13.90 2.89 -8.91
CA ARG A 40 -13.93 4.35 -8.88
C ARG A 40 -12.97 4.88 -9.95
N ASP A 41 -13.23 6.11 -10.39
CA ASP A 41 -12.37 6.78 -11.35
C ASP A 41 -11.09 7.25 -10.63
N THR A 42 -9.96 6.66 -10.99
CA THR A 42 -8.68 7.01 -10.39
C THR A 42 -8.11 8.33 -10.89
N ASN A 43 -8.76 8.97 -11.85
CA ASN A 43 -8.38 10.30 -12.31
C ASN A 43 -9.01 11.42 -11.50
N GLN A 44 -9.88 11.09 -10.54
CA GLN A 44 -10.46 12.09 -9.64
C GLN A 44 -9.37 12.72 -8.77
N PRO A 45 -9.56 14.00 -8.35
CA PRO A 45 -8.55 14.68 -7.54
C PRO A 45 -8.25 14.01 -6.22
N ARG A 46 -9.26 13.43 -5.58
CA ARG A 46 -9.04 12.69 -4.34
C ARG A 46 -8.44 11.33 -4.67
N LYS A 47 -7.28 11.06 -4.09
CA LYS A 47 -6.56 9.81 -4.33
C LYS A 47 -6.10 9.20 -3.02
N THR A 48 -6.09 7.87 -2.99
CA THR A 48 -5.39 7.12 -1.95
C THR A 48 -4.37 6.25 -2.66
N MET A 49 -3.11 6.46 -2.35
CA MET A 49 -1.99 5.76 -2.96
C MET A 49 -1.30 4.91 -1.90
N LYS A 50 -0.84 3.75 -2.29
CA LYS A 50 -0.01 2.90 -1.45
C LYS A 50 1.28 2.59 -2.20
N ILE A 51 2.40 2.74 -1.52
CA ILE A 51 3.72 2.47 -2.06
C ILE A 51 4.32 1.35 -1.23
N LEU A 52 4.78 0.29 -1.91
CA LEU A 52 5.44 -0.85 -1.27
C LEU A 52 6.83 -0.99 -1.86
N VAL A 53 7.85 -0.93 -1.02
CA VAL A 53 9.24 -1.04 -1.44
C VAL A 53 10.07 -1.70 -0.34
N ASP A 54 10.82 -2.71 -0.71
CA ASP A 54 11.79 -3.40 0.17
C ASP A 54 11.23 -3.82 1.53
N GLY A 55 9.99 -4.29 1.57
CA GLY A 55 9.37 -4.74 2.80
C GLY A 55 8.75 -3.64 3.64
N TYR A 56 8.67 -2.42 3.11
CA TYR A 56 8.01 -1.29 3.77
C TYR A 56 6.84 -0.82 2.95
N PHE A 57 5.80 -0.34 3.62
CA PHE A 57 4.64 0.22 2.95
C PHE A 57 4.32 1.61 3.50
N GLN A 58 3.71 2.42 2.66
CA GLN A 58 3.12 3.68 3.07
C GLN A 58 1.87 3.93 2.24
N TRP A 59 0.77 4.30 2.90
CA TRP A 59 -0.40 4.82 2.20
C TRP A 59 -0.53 6.31 2.47
N ILE A 60 -1.04 7.04 1.48
CA ILE A 60 -1.25 8.48 1.55
C ILE A 60 -2.58 8.80 0.91
N ALA A 61 -3.41 9.54 1.62
CA ALA A 61 -4.66 10.08 1.09
C ALA A 61 -4.48 11.58 0.87
N PHE A 62 -4.82 12.06 -0.31
CA PHE A 62 -4.58 13.45 -0.69
C PHE A 62 -5.55 13.91 -1.76
N ASN A 63 -5.60 15.22 -2.00
CA ASN A 63 -6.44 15.83 -3.03
C ASN A 63 -5.58 16.76 -3.89
N THR A 64 -5.52 16.48 -5.19
CA THR A 64 -4.67 17.23 -6.12
C THR A 64 -5.24 18.58 -6.54
N ASN A 65 -6.54 18.81 -6.36
CA ASN A 65 -7.14 20.12 -6.65
C ASN A 65 -6.93 21.13 -5.54
N THR A 66 -7.06 20.67 -4.30
CA THR A 66 -6.94 21.55 -3.13
C THR A 66 -5.54 21.50 -2.52
N PHE A 67 -4.69 20.59 -3.00
CA PHE A 67 -3.37 20.30 -2.42
C PHE A 67 -3.46 19.91 -0.95
N SER A 68 -4.60 19.32 -0.55
CA SER A 68 -4.82 18.90 0.82
C SER A 68 -4.22 17.54 1.09
N PHE A 69 -3.49 17.45 2.20
CA PHE A 69 -3.07 16.19 2.79
C PHE A 69 -4.19 15.69 3.71
N MET A 70 -4.61 14.44 3.56
CA MET A 70 -5.75 13.90 4.30
C MET A 70 -5.36 12.82 5.31
N GLY A 71 -4.21 12.21 5.15
CA GLY A 71 -3.75 11.19 6.08
C GLY A 71 -2.67 10.30 5.49
N THR A 72 -1.92 9.66 6.35
CA THR A 72 -0.90 8.69 5.97
C THR A 72 -0.71 7.65 7.07
N GLY A 73 -0.20 6.52 6.69
CA GLY A 73 0.21 5.47 7.60
C GLY A 73 1.21 4.57 6.90
N GLY A 74 1.92 3.80 7.67
CA GLY A 74 2.89 2.90 7.09
C GLY A 74 3.61 2.05 8.12
N GLY A 75 4.55 1.28 7.62
CA GLY A 75 5.35 0.37 8.42
C GLY A 75 5.99 -0.69 7.55
N SER A 76 6.18 -1.86 8.10
CA SER A 76 6.72 -3.00 7.37
C SER A 76 5.61 -3.91 6.87
N TYR A 77 5.92 -4.72 5.85
CA TYR A 77 4.97 -5.71 5.37
C TYR A 77 5.69 -6.98 4.93
N THR A 78 4.93 -8.06 4.91
CA THR A 78 5.31 -9.30 4.24
C THR A 78 4.18 -9.71 3.31
N ALA A 79 4.53 -10.37 2.20
CA ALA A 79 3.54 -10.88 1.26
C ALA A 79 4.03 -12.23 0.75
N GLU A 80 3.43 -13.29 1.25
CA GLU A 80 3.80 -14.66 0.88
C GLU A 80 2.61 -15.58 1.03
N ASN A 81 2.55 -16.58 0.16
CA ASN A 81 1.50 -17.60 0.19
C ASN A 81 0.07 -17.02 0.19
N GLY A 82 -0.14 -15.91 -0.53
CA GLY A 82 -1.45 -15.28 -0.61
C GLY A 82 -1.84 -14.45 0.60
N ILE A 83 -0.93 -14.27 1.56
CA ILE A 83 -1.17 -13.46 2.76
C ILE A 83 -0.29 -12.22 2.73
N TYR A 84 -0.93 -11.06 2.82
CA TYR A 84 -0.28 -9.77 2.98
C TYR A 84 -0.47 -9.34 4.43
N LYS A 85 0.63 -9.17 5.14
CA LYS A 85 0.61 -8.75 6.54
C LYS A 85 1.35 -7.44 6.67
N GLU A 86 0.71 -6.46 7.29
CA GLU A 86 1.36 -5.20 7.58
C GLU A 86 1.48 -4.97 9.07
N ASN A 87 2.59 -4.37 9.47
CA ASN A 87 2.84 -3.95 10.85
C ASN A 87 2.87 -2.43 10.83
N ILE A 88 2.00 -1.81 11.60
CA ILE A 88 1.80 -0.35 11.57
C ILE A 88 2.82 0.31 12.48
N ASP A 89 3.71 1.11 11.90
CA ASP A 89 4.70 1.88 12.64
C ASP A 89 4.26 3.33 12.86
N TYR A 90 3.39 3.85 11.99
CA TYR A 90 2.83 5.19 12.14
C TYR A 90 1.47 5.26 11.46
N PHE A 91 0.60 6.08 12.02
CA PHE A 91 -0.78 6.24 11.54
C PHE A 91 -1.26 7.63 11.95
N SER A 92 -1.37 8.55 11.00
CA SER A 92 -1.61 9.97 11.28
C SER A 92 -2.98 10.25 11.91
N ARG A 93 -3.95 9.37 11.69
CA ARG A 93 -5.32 9.57 12.19
C ARG A 93 -5.55 9.00 13.58
N ASP A 94 -4.72 8.07 14.03
CA ASP A 94 -4.93 7.42 15.32
C ASP A 94 -3.64 6.73 15.78
N ASN A 95 -2.93 7.36 16.69
CA ASN A 95 -1.70 6.81 17.25
C ASN A 95 -1.90 5.48 17.97
N LYS A 96 -3.13 5.17 18.36
CA LYS A 96 -3.42 3.90 19.05
C LYS A 96 -3.28 2.70 18.11
N LYS A 97 -3.22 2.93 16.79
CA LYS A 97 -3.04 1.86 15.82
C LYS A 97 -1.57 1.48 15.62
N VAL A 98 -0.65 2.27 16.14
CA VAL A 98 0.78 1.96 16.06
C VAL A 98 1.07 0.70 16.87
N GLY A 99 1.84 -0.21 16.27
CA GLY A 99 2.17 -1.50 16.87
C GLY A 99 1.19 -2.62 16.54
N ILE A 100 0.07 -2.31 15.87
CA ILE A 100 -0.90 -3.32 15.46
C ILE A 100 -0.42 -3.99 14.17
N SER A 101 -0.68 -5.30 14.07
CA SER A 101 -0.46 -6.06 12.85
C SER A 101 -1.79 -6.44 12.23
N LEU A 102 -1.91 -6.28 10.93
CA LEU A 102 -3.11 -6.63 10.17
C LEU A 102 -2.75 -7.64 9.08
N SER A 103 -3.56 -8.66 8.93
CA SER A 103 -3.36 -9.69 7.91
C SER A 103 -4.53 -9.69 6.92
N PHE A 104 -4.19 -9.78 5.65
CA PHE A 104 -5.16 -9.78 4.55
C PHE A 104 -4.82 -10.88 3.58
N SER A 105 -5.82 -11.46 2.96
CA SER A 105 -5.57 -12.28 1.78
C SER A 105 -5.34 -11.35 0.59
N TYR A 106 -4.44 -11.74 -0.31
CA TYR A 106 -4.22 -10.97 -1.52
C TYR A 106 -4.26 -11.87 -2.74
N LEU A 107 -4.74 -11.28 -3.83
CA LEU A 107 -4.78 -11.92 -5.13
C LEU A 107 -4.41 -10.86 -6.16
N LYS A 108 -3.42 -11.15 -6.98
CA LYS A 108 -3.01 -10.26 -8.06
C LYS A 108 -3.54 -10.79 -9.38
N LYS A 109 -4.30 -9.96 -10.09
CA LYS A 109 -4.82 -10.25 -11.42
C LYS A 109 -4.41 -9.13 -12.37
N GLY A 110 -3.43 -9.38 -13.24
CA GLY A 110 -2.91 -8.34 -14.11
C GLY A 110 -2.40 -7.16 -13.31
N ARG A 111 -3.03 -6.00 -13.47
CA ARG A 111 -2.64 -4.76 -12.76
C ARG A 111 -3.42 -4.55 -11.48
N ASP A 112 -4.32 -5.46 -11.11
CA ASP A 112 -5.17 -5.33 -9.94
C ASP A 112 -4.67 -6.17 -8.78
N TRP A 113 -4.69 -5.58 -7.61
CA TRP A 113 -4.41 -6.24 -6.35
C TRP A 113 -5.70 -6.24 -5.54
N TYR A 114 -6.25 -7.44 -5.32
CA TYR A 114 -7.42 -7.64 -4.46
C TYR A 114 -6.94 -7.89 -3.04
N HIS A 115 -7.44 -7.09 -2.12
CA HIS A 115 -6.98 -6.99 -0.75
C HIS A 115 -8.17 -7.19 0.19
N LYS A 116 -8.20 -8.31 0.91
CA LYS A 116 -9.37 -8.71 1.69
C LYS A 116 -9.00 -9.09 3.11
N GLY A 117 -9.74 -8.57 4.08
CA GLY A 117 -9.54 -8.88 5.48
C GLY A 117 -10.36 -7.96 6.38
N LEU A 118 -9.84 -7.71 7.58
CA LEU A 118 -10.47 -6.78 8.51
C LEU A 118 -9.64 -5.51 8.60
N SER A 119 -10.33 -4.37 8.65
CA SER A 119 -9.68 -3.08 8.84
C SER A 119 -9.13 -2.96 10.26
N SER A 120 -8.40 -1.88 10.54
CA SER A 120 -7.90 -1.61 11.88
C SER A 120 -9.01 -1.39 12.91
N LYS A 121 -10.24 -1.17 12.45
CA LYS A 121 -11.43 -1.06 13.30
C LYS A 121 -12.18 -2.38 13.45
N GLY A 122 -11.70 -3.44 12.79
CA GLY A 122 -12.36 -4.75 12.82
C GLY A 122 -13.48 -4.92 11.80
N ASP A 123 -13.67 -3.97 10.89
CA ASP A 123 -14.72 -4.04 9.88
C ASP A 123 -14.24 -4.82 8.66
N PRO A 124 -15.13 -5.59 8.01
CA PRO A 124 -14.77 -6.27 6.77
C PRO A 124 -14.31 -5.29 5.69
N MET A 125 -13.26 -5.67 4.98
CA MET A 125 -12.65 -4.86 3.94
C MET A 125 -12.33 -5.75 2.75
N HIS A 126 -12.71 -5.32 1.56
CA HIS A 126 -12.32 -5.99 0.32
C HIS A 126 -12.07 -4.90 -0.72
N GLU A 127 -10.82 -4.54 -0.87
CA GLU A 127 -10.41 -3.41 -1.71
C GLU A 127 -9.70 -3.88 -2.95
N ILE A 128 -9.72 -3.03 -3.98
CA ILE A 128 -9.02 -3.25 -5.22
C ILE A 128 -8.06 -2.09 -5.41
N TRP A 129 -6.79 -2.41 -5.61
CA TRP A 129 -5.74 -1.46 -5.88
C TRP A 129 -5.21 -1.70 -7.27
N VAL A 130 -5.04 -0.66 -8.07
CA VAL A 130 -4.51 -0.78 -9.42
C VAL A 130 -3.06 -0.32 -9.44
N PHE A 131 -2.21 -1.08 -10.14
CA PHE A 131 -0.80 -0.75 -10.28
C PHE A 131 -0.66 0.54 -11.08
N ARG A 132 0.10 1.48 -10.55
CA ARG A 132 0.36 2.76 -11.20
C ARG A 132 1.70 2.72 -11.89
N ASN A 133 1.69 2.88 -13.20
CA ASN A 133 2.92 3.04 -13.95
C ASN A 133 3.50 4.43 -13.70
N PRO A 134 4.84 4.54 -13.72
CA PRO A 134 5.48 5.85 -13.59
C PRO A 134 5.11 6.76 -14.76
#